data_d9dcc7d18f3924d071a68c7c5a159690
#
_entry.id   d9dcc7d18f3924d071a68c7c5a159690
#
_cell.length_a   1.000
_cell.length_b   1.000
_cell.length_c   1.000
_cell.angle_alpha   90.00
_cell.angle_beta   90.00
_cell.angle_gamma   90.00
#
_symmetry.space_group_name_H-M   'P 1'
#
loop_
_entity.id
_entity.type
_entity.pdbx_description
1 polymer ?
#
loop_
_entity_poly.entity_id
_entity_poly.type
_entity_poly.pdbx_seq_one_letter_code
_entity_poly.pdbx_strand_id
1 'polypeptide(L)'
;AEKIKYSSAGTVEFLFDDNTGEFWFLEMNTRLQVEHPVTEMVTGIDLVKEQLKIADDQAIEFNQEDISSKGHAIEARVYAEDPSNNFLPSTGQLIANDIKMNDNIRWDSGIEEGMTIGTDFDPMLAKVIAHGTDRKDAAEKLANELESIHFGGFTNNIEFLRNILVSHPFLNGETTTNFIDLYEPESEIVLSNYELNSLAITAALWLQGSNRNNANTLKNLPSGWHNARLPYQNVNFLLKNQEISVEYKRQRNGSYKMSDGSIAIIHHWGENSLDIELDGLRNQWKIT
;
A
#
# COMPACT_ATOMS: atom_id res chain seq x y z
N ALA A 1 -7.80 18.97 31.97
CA ALA A 1 -6.36 19.25 32.15
C ALA A 1 -6.11 20.20 33.32
N GLU A 2 -6.67 21.41 33.33
CA GLU A 2 -6.40 22.42 34.36
C GLU A 2 -6.66 21.96 35.80
N LYS A 3 -7.80 21.30 36.06
CA LYS A 3 -8.16 20.83 37.43
C LYS A 3 -7.16 19.81 38.00
N ILE A 4 -6.52 19.01 37.15
CA ILE A 4 -5.51 18.01 37.54
C ILE A 4 -4.08 18.53 37.35
N LYS A 5 -3.93 19.77 36.92
CA LYS A 5 -2.63 20.43 36.61
C LYS A 5 -1.78 19.59 35.65
N TYR A 6 -2.41 18.98 34.64
CA TYR A 6 -1.71 18.23 33.62
C TYR A 6 -0.94 19.19 32.71
N SER A 7 0.32 18.87 32.46
CA SER A 7 1.21 19.59 31.55
C SER A 7 1.75 18.65 30.49
N SER A 8 1.79 19.05 29.26
CA SER A 8 2.20 18.33 28.05
C SER A 8 1.02 17.99 27.12
N ALA A 9 1.30 17.32 26.00
CA ALA A 9 0.27 16.81 25.10
C ALA A 9 -0.43 15.60 25.71
N GLY A 10 -1.72 15.48 25.44
CA GLY A 10 -2.53 14.33 25.85
C GLY A 10 -3.87 14.33 25.12
N THR A 11 -4.53 13.19 25.15
CA THR A 11 -5.85 12.99 24.54
C THR A 11 -6.85 12.51 25.57
N VAL A 12 -8.01 13.12 25.58
CA VAL A 12 -9.17 12.65 26.38
C VAL A 12 -10.11 11.93 25.44
N GLU A 13 -10.39 10.66 25.71
CA GLU A 13 -11.23 9.83 24.87
C GLU A 13 -12.63 9.72 25.45
N PHE A 14 -13.63 9.77 24.57
CA PHE A 14 -15.04 9.65 24.89
C PHE A 14 -15.70 8.63 23.98
N LEU A 15 -16.65 7.89 24.54
CA LEU A 15 -17.63 7.14 23.75
C LEU A 15 -18.81 8.07 23.45
N PHE A 16 -19.20 8.15 22.19
CA PHE A 16 -20.28 9.00 21.72
C PHE A 16 -21.38 8.14 21.06
N ASP A 17 -22.64 8.40 21.39
CA ASP A 17 -23.80 7.77 20.77
C ASP A 17 -24.42 8.72 19.75
N ASP A 18 -24.31 8.39 18.47
CA ASP A 18 -24.81 9.20 17.34
C ASP A 18 -26.34 9.38 17.36
N ASN A 19 -27.09 8.45 17.97
CA ASN A 19 -28.56 8.49 18.02
C ASN A 19 -29.09 9.41 19.11
N THR A 20 -28.44 9.41 20.29
CA THR A 20 -28.89 10.17 21.47
C THR A 20 -28.12 11.46 21.67
N GLY A 21 -26.92 11.59 21.07
CA GLY A 21 -25.98 12.68 21.32
C GLY A 21 -25.33 12.64 22.69
N GLU A 22 -25.52 11.55 23.44
CA GLU A 22 -24.89 11.35 24.75
C GLU A 22 -23.43 10.94 24.58
N PHE A 23 -22.58 11.33 25.53
CA PHE A 23 -21.17 10.94 25.55
C PHE A 23 -20.70 10.59 26.95
N TRP A 24 -19.75 9.66 27.02
CA TRP A 24 -19.17 9.16 28.27
C TRP A 24 -17.65 9.22 28.18
N PHE A 25 -17.04 9.70 29.28
CA PHE A 25 -15.60 9.67 29.42
C PHE A 25 -15.11 8.21 29.43
N LEU A 26 -14.13 7.91 28.59
CA LEU A 26 -13.51 6.60 28.52
C LEU A 26 -12.18 6.60 29.28
N GLU A 27 -11.21 7.36 28.79
CA GLU A 27 -9.88 7.46 29.40
C GLU A 27 -9.15 8.75 29.02
N MET A 28 -8.02 8.99 29.68
CA MET A 28 -7.06 10.04 29.28
C MET A 28 -5.71 9.40 28.98
N ASN A 29 -5.24 9.55 27.76
CA ASN A 29 -3.89 9.17 27.37
C ASN A 29 -2.95 10.34 27.61
N THR A 30 -2.08 10.21 28.64
CA THR A 30 -1.13 11.25 29.06
C THR A 30 0.19 11.18 28.26
N ARG A 31 0.06 11.08 26.93
CA ARG A 31 1.14 10.96 25.97
C ARG A 31 0.70 11.45 24.61
N LEU A 32 1.65 11.67 23.72
CA LEU A 32 1.35 11.83 22.30
C LEU A 32 0.77 10.51 21.75
N GLN A 33 -0.29 10.58 20.98
CA GLN A 33 -0.88 9.42 20.31
C GLN A 33 -0.32 9.22 18.90
N VAL A 34 -0.50 8.02 18.36
CA VAL A 34 -0.01 7.66 17.01
C VAL A 34 -0.66 8.57 15.97
N GLU A 35 -1.95 8.89 16.12
CA GLU A 35 -2.77 9.67 15.20
C GLU A 35 -2.64 11.21 15.35
N HIS A 36 -1.69 11.72 16.13
CA HIS A 36 -1.46 13.17 16.26
C HIS A 36 -1.29 13.90 14.90
N PRO A 37 -0.75 13.28 13.84
CA PRO A 37 -0.60 13.96 12.56
C PRO A 37 -1.92 14.44 11.95
N VAL A 38 -3.05 13.79 12.23
CA VAL A 38 -4.37 14.26 11.78
C VAL A 38 -4.68 15.64 12.36
N THR A 39 -4.47 15.82 13.66
CA THR A 39 -4.64 17.12 14.34
C THR A 39 -3.67 18.16 13.78
N GLU A 40 -2.41 17.80 13.59
CA GLU A 40 -1.39 18.69 13.03
C GLU A 40 -1.75 19.17 11.62
N MET A 41 -2.24 18.27 10.76
CA MET A 41 -2.60 18.60 9.38
C MET A 41 -3.80 19.53 9.29
N VAL A 42 -4.80 19.43 10.18
CA VAL A 42 -5.99 20.29 10.13
C VAL A 42 -5.80 21.61 10.89
N THR A 43 -4.88 21.68 11.87
CA THR A 43 -4.67 22.89 12.70
C THR A 43 -3.44 23.69 12.28
N GLY A 44 -2.46 23.03 11.64
CA GLY A 44 -1.14 23.61 11.33
C GLY A 44 -0.21 23.74 12.55
N ILE A 45 -0.55 23.08 13.67
CA ILE A 45 0.25 23.10 14.91
C ILE A 45 1.11 21.83 14.94
N ASP A 46 2.40 21.98 15.16
CA ASP A 46 3.34 20.87 15.38
C ASP A 46 3.33 20.50 16.88
N LEU A 47 2.59 19.43 17.22
CA LEU A 47 2.40 19.00 18.60
C LEU A 47 3.70 18.50 19.24
N VAL A 48 4.60 17.88 18.48
CA VAL A 48 5.90 17.42 18.98
C VAL A 48 6.78 18.61 19.33
N LYS A 49 6.81 19.63 18.49
CA LYS A 49 7.55 20.86 18.74
C LYS A 49 7.02 21.58 19.99
N GLU A 50 5.70 21.67 20.16
CA GLU A 50 5.11 22.27 21.34
C GLU A 50 5.39 21.45 22.61
N GLN A 51 5.41 20.12 22.56
CA GLN A 51 5.86 19.29 23.68
C GLN A 51 7.31 19.59 24.09
N LEU A 52 8.21 19.75 23.11
CA LEU A 52 9.61 20.08 23.38
C LEU A 52 9.76 21.46 24.02
N LYS A 53 8.99 22.47 23.54
CA LYS A 53 8.94 23.80 24.16
C LYS A 53 8.48 23.75 25.62
N ILE A 54 7.38 23.02 25.89
CA ILE A 54 6.85 22.86 27.24
C ILE A 54 7.87 22.15 28.16
N ALA A 55 8.59 21.15 27.64
CA ALA A 55 9.63 20.45 28.39
C ALA A 55 10.85 21.32 28.69
N ASP A 56 11.07 22.39 27.90
CA ASP A 56 12.10 23.41 28.09
C ASP A 56 11.57 24.64 28.86
N ASP A 57 10.49 24.50 29.62
CA ASP A 57 9.82 25.55 30.39
C ASP A 57 9.40 26.79 29.57
N GLN A 58 9.21 26.63 28.24
CA GLN A 58 8.72 27.71 27.40
C GLN A 58 7.18 27.73 27.39
N ALA A 59 6.61 28.91 27.29
CA ALA A 59 5.17 29.08 27.17
C ALA A 59 4.68 28.77 25.73
N ILE A 60 3.46 28.24 25.61
CA ILE A 60 2.76 28.14 24.32
C ILE A 60 2.45 29.55 23.82
N GLU A 61 2.76 29.83 22.56
CA GLU A 61 2.68 31.16 21.95
C GLU A 61 1.28 31.51 21.36
N PHE A 62 0.30 30.61 21.46
CA PHE A 62 -1.05 30.77 20.94
C PHE A 62 -2.09 30.45 22.01
N ASN A 63 -3.29 31.01 21.86
CA ASN A 63 -4.44 30.73 22.71
C ASN A 63 -5.42 29.78 21.99
N GLN A 64 -6.42 29.30 22.72
CA GLN A 64 -7.44 28.40 22.16
C GLN A 64 -8.20 29.04 20.98
N GLU A 65 -8.44 30.34 21.03
CA GLU A 65 -9.16 31.08 19.99
C GLU A 65 -8.37 31.25 18.69
N ASP A 66 -7.04 31.07 18.74
CA ASP A 66 -6.15 31.15 17.57
C ASP A 66 -6.17 29.84 16.75
N ILE A 67 -6.67 28.76 17.36
CA ILE A 67 -6.70 27.45 16.76
C ILE A 67 -7.96 27.28 15.89
N SER A 68 -7.76 27.00 14.62
CA SER A 68 -8.85 26.70 13.69
C SER A 68 -8.59 25.39 12.94
N SER A 69 -9.61 24.55 12.81
CA SER A 69 -9.55 23.35 11.98
C SER A 69 -9.90 23.71 10.54
N LYS A 70 -9.04 23.32 9.58
CA LYS A 70 -9.24 23.56 8.14
C LYS A 70 -9.17 22.25 7.36
N GLY A 71 -10.17 22.01 6.52
CA GLY A 71 -10.24 20.80 5.70
C GLY A 71 -10.49 19.53 6.51
N HIS A 72 -9.98 18.42 6.02
CA HIS A 72 -10.13 17.10 6.60
C HIS A 72 -8.82 16.31 6.43
N ALA A 73 -8.39 15.59 7.44
CA ALA A 73 -7.23 14.74 7.36
C ALA A 73 -7.57 13.29 7.72
N ILE A 74 -6.95 12.35 7.03
CA ILE A 74 -7.11 10.92 7.28
C ILE A 74 -5.70 10.31 7.38
N GLU A 75 -5.48 9.49 8.40
CA GLU A 75 -4.27 8.72 8.60
C GLU A 75 -4.54 7.24 8.35
N ALA A 76 -3.68 6.60 7.56
CA ALA A 76 -3.59 5.17 7.42
C ALA A 76 -2.34 4.65 8.14
N ARG A 77 -2.51 3.68 9.02
CA ARG A 77 -1.41 2.96 9.67
C ARG A 77 -1.10 1.71 8.86
N VAL A 78 0.04 1.73 8.18
CA VAL A 78 0.50 0.59 7.37
C VAL A 78 1.24 -0.39 8.25
N TYR A 79 0.75 -1.63 8.30
CA TYR A 79 1.28 -2.72 9.12
C TYR A 79 1.75 -3.89 8.28
N ALA A 80 2.79 -4.59 8.76
CA ALA A 80 3.16 -5.91 8.27
C ALA A 80 2.25 -6.97 8.90
N GLU A 81 1.00 -7.02 8.44
CA GLU A 81 -0.06 -7.91 8.91
C GLU A 81 -0.82 -8.51 7.73
N ASP A 82 -1.39 -9.68 7.94
CA ASP A 82 -2.22 -10.37 6.96
C ASP A 82 -3.71 -10.20 7.28
N PRO A 83 -4.42 -9.27 6.60
CA PRO A 83 -5.84 -9.04 6.83
C PRO A 83 -6.71 -10.26 6.50
N SER A 84 -6.27 -11.14 5.59
CA SER A 84 -7.00 -12.36 5.22
C SER A 84 -6.89 -13.46 6.27
N ASN A 85 -5.93 -13.33 7.19
CA ASN A 85 -5.64 -14.29 8.26
C ASN A 85 -5.72 -13.64 9.65
N ASN A 86 -6.84 -12.97 9.93
CA ASN A 86 -7.11 -12.30 11.21
C ASN A 86 -6.03 -11.31 11.65
N PHE A 87 -5.42 -10.59 10.72
CA PHE A 87 -4.38 -9.60 10.98
C PHE A 87 -3.15 -10.17 11.73
N LEU A 88 -2.82 -11.44 11.48
CA LEU A 88 -1.59 -12.01 12.04
C LEU A 88 -0.36 -11.25 11.51
N PRO A 89 0.63 -10.98 12.39
CA PRO A 89 1.88 -10.35 11.96
C PRO A 89 2.56 -11.16 10.86
N SER A 90 3.01 -10.46 9.82
CA SER A 90 3.81 -11.01 8.73
C SER A 90 5.27 -10.59 8.90
N THR A 91 6.18 -11.53 8.70
CA THR A 91 7.62 -11.30 8.85
C THR A 91 8.34 -11.52 7.53
N GLY A 92 9.44 -10.81 7.32
CA GLY A 92 10.25 -10.96 6.11
C GLY A 92 11.28 -9.85 5.98
N GLN A 93 12.09 -9.94 4.93
CA GLN A 93 12.99 -8.85 4.58
C GLN A 93 12.30 -7.92 3.59
N LEU A 94 12.35 -6.62 3.85
CA LEU A 94 11.84 -5.60 2.93
C LEU A 94 12.74 -5.55 1.69
N ILE A 95 12.29 -6.16 0.60
CA ILE A 95 13.03 -6.28 -0.68
C ILE A 95 12.65 -5.19 -1.70
N ALA A 96 11.55 -4.49 -1.46
CA ALA A 96 11.11 -3.36 -2.28
C ALA A 96 10.46 -2.30 -1.41
N ASN A 97 10.85 -1.07 -1.61
CA ASN A 97 10.30 0.10 -0.95
C ASN A 97 10.08 1.21 -1.98
N ASP A 98 8.90 1.27 -2.56
CA ASP A 98 8.52 2.23 -3.59
C ASP A 98 7.65 3.36 -3.02
N ILE A 99 8.25 4.18 -2.17
CA ILE A 99 7.62 5.41 -1.69
C ILE A 99 8.03 6.55 -2.62
N LYS A 100 7.06 7.16 -3.29
CA LYS A 100 7.27 8.41 -4.04
C LYS A 100 6.80 9.56 -3.18
N MET A 101 7.74 10.38 -2.72
CA MET A 101 7.39 11.58 -1.94
C MET A 101 6.44 12.48 -2.74
N ASN A 102 5.32 12.83 -2.13
CA ASN A 102 4.30 13.71 -2.67
C ASN A 102 4.03 14.84 -1.66
N ASP A 103 4.13 16.08 -2.10
CA ASP A 103 3.97 17.28 -1.23
C ASP A 103 2.60 17.37 -0.53
N ASN A 104 1.60 16.64 -1.02
CA ASN A 104 0.24 16.62 -0.44
C ASN A 104 0.02 15.47 0.56
N ILE A 105 1.01 14.58 0.70
CA ILE A 105 0.93 13.40 1.56
C ILE A 105 2.11 13.42 2.53
N ARG A 106 1.79 13.31 3.81
CA ARG A 106 2.80 13.15 4.85
C ARG A 106 3.08 11.68 5.10
N TRP A 107 4.35 11.34 5.15
CA TRP A 107 4.87 10.04 5.51
C TRP A 107 5.68 10.11 6.79
N ASP A 108 5.25 9.39 7.81
CA ASP A 108 6.02 9.14 9.03
C ASP A 108 6.42 7.65 9.00
N SER A 109 7.62 7.36 8.54
CA SER A 109 8.10 6.00 8.31
C SER A 109 9.46 5.76 8.98
N GLY A 110 9.65 4.57 9.53
CA GLY A 110 10.91 4.11 10.11
C GLY A 110 11.56 2.94 9.37
N ILE A 111 11.10 2.63 8.14
CA ILE A 111 11.58 1.47 7.37
C ILE A 111 12.55 1.88 6.26
N GLU A 112 13.54 1.02 6.01
CA GLU A 112 14.51 1.14 4.93
C GLU A 112 14.59 -0.17 4.15
N GLU A 113 14.93 -0.10 2.86
CA GLU A 113 15.11 -1.28 2.03
C GLU A 113 16.21 -2.19 2.60
N GLY A 114 15.96 -3.50 2.63
CA GLY A 114 16.84 -4.49 3.23
C GLY A 114 16.61 -4.72 4.73
N MET A 115 15.78 -3.92 5.40
CA MET A 115 15.41 -4.11 6.80
C MET A 115 14.64 -5.42 6.99
N THR A 116 14.90 -6.13 8.09
CA THR A 116 14.14 -7.31 8.48
C THR A 116 12.99 -6.90 9.39
N ILE A 117 11.77 -7.21 8.97
CA ILE A 117 10.55 -7.04 9.76
C ILE A 117 10.34 -8.32 10.59
N GLY A 118 10.34 -8.17 11.90
CA GLY A 118 10.17 -9.27 12.86
C GLY A 118 8.95 -9.08 13.74
N THR A 119 8.83 -9.91 14.77
CA THR A 119 7.74 -9.89 15.76
C THR A 119 8.17 -9.32 17.12
N ASP A 120 9.40 -8.82 17.24
CA ASP A 120 9.93 -8.33 18.52
C ASP A 120 9.35 -6.96 18.93
N PHE A 121 8.83 -6.21 17.95
CA PHE A 121 8.22 -4.90 18.12
C PHE A 121 6.88 -4.85 17.43
N ASP A 122 6.17 -3.71 17.58
CA ASP A 122 4.95 -3.40 16.84
C ASP A 122 5.20 -3.51 15.32
N PRO A 123 4.34 -4.24 14.57
CA PRO A 123 4.53 -4.45 13.14
C PRO A 123 4.21 -3.22 12.27
N MET A 124 4.00 -2.05 12.85
CA MET A 124 3.73 -0.81 12.13
C MET A 124 4.95 -0.36 11.33
N LEU A 125 4.78 -0.23 10.02
CA LEU A 125 5.82 0.15 9.08
C LEU A 125 5.88 1.66 8.87
N ALA A 126 4.70 2.27 8.74
CA ALA A 126 4.56 3.68 8.45
C ALA A 126 3.16 4.20 8.80
N LYS A 127 3.07 5.51 8.97
CA LYS A 127 1.82 6.27 8.90
C LYS A 127 1.80 7.06 7.61
N VAL A 128 0.69 7.05 6.91
CA VAL A 128 0.45 7.81 5.69
C VAL A 128 -0.73 8.72 5.94
N ILE A 129 -0.54 10.02 5.83
CA ILE A 129 -1.54 11.00 6.18
C ILE A 129 -1.83 11.89 4.97
N ALA A 130 -3.11 11.98 4.57
CA ALA A 130 -3.57 12.87 3.53
C ALA A 130 -4.44 13.99 4.11
N HIS A 131 -4.26 15.20 3.59
CA HIS A 131 -5.11 16.35 3.87
C HIS A 131 -5.90 16.75 2.62
N GLY A 132 -7.19 16.98 2.80
CA GLY A 132 -8.11 17.38 1.74
C GLY A 132 -9.01 18.54 2.15
N THR A 133 -9.74 19.05 1.19
CA THR A 133 -10.77 20.10 1.43
C THR A 133 -11.93 19.54 2.24
N ASP A 134 -12.23 18.26 2.06
CA ASP A 134 -13.25 17.50 2.78
C ASP A 134 -12.82 16.04 2.93
N ARG A 135 -13.69 15.22 3.56
CA ARG A 135 -13.44 13.80 3.81
C ARG A 135 -13.19 13.01 2.52
N LYS A 136 -13.95 13.27 1.47
CA LYS A 136 -13.86 12.55 0.21
C LYS A 136 -12.53 12.85 -0.49
N ASP A 137 -12.14 14.13 -0.58
CA ASP A 137 -10.85 14.54 -1.15
C ASP A 137 -9.66 13.95 -0.39
N ALA A 138 -9.71 13.95 0.95
CA ALA A 138 -8.66 13.33 1.76
C ALA A 138 -8.59 11.82 1.55
N ALA A 139 -9.74 11.12 1.49
CA ALA A 139 -9.80 9.68 1.28
C ALA A 139 -9.30 9.27 -0.12
N GLU A 140 -9.71 10.00 -1.17
CA GLU A 140 -9.25 9.75 -2.54
C GLU A 140 -7.72 9.94 -2.69
N LYS A 141 -7.17 11.01 -2.10
CA LYS A 141 -5.72 11.25 -2.09
C LYS A 141 -4.97 10.13 -1.40
N LEU A 142 -5.44 9.71 -0.22
CA LEU A 142 -4.81 8.64 0.55
C LEU A 142 -4.91 7.29 -0.16
N ALA A 143 -6.06 6.96 -0.75
CA ALA A 143 -6.25 5.73 -1.51
C ALA A 143 -5.33 5.67 -2.74
N ASN A 144 -5.19 6.77 -3.49
CA ASN A 144 -4.29 6.87 -4.64
C ASN A 144 -2.82 6.74 -4.23
N GLU A 145 -2.44 7.32 -3.10
CA GLU A 145 -1.09 7.16 -2.57
C GLU A 145 -0.82 5.69 -2.20
N LEU A 146 -1.72 5.06 -1.44
CA LEU A 146 -1.61 3.65 -1.07
C LEU A 146 -1.54 2.71 -2.29
N GLU A 147 -2.28 3.01 -3.37
CA GLU A 147 -2.21 2.25 -4.62
C GLU A 147 -0.84 2.34 -5.31
N SER A 148 -0.13 3.44 -5.12
CA SER A 148 1.18 3.68 -5.74
C SER A 148 2.34 3.02 -5.00
N ILE A 149 2.12 2.52 -3.79
CA ILE A 149 3.14 1.94 -2.92
C ILE A 149 3.28 0.45 -3.17
N HIS A 150 4.50 -0.02 -3.12
CA HIS A 150 4.78 -1.45 -3.06
C HIS A 150 5.84 -1.76 -2.01
N PHE A 151 5.46 -2.56 -1.01
CA PHE A 151 6.38 -3.19 -0.06
C PHE A 151 6.46 -4.67 -0.38
N GLY A 152 7.63 -5.12 -0.83
CA GLY A 152 7.90 -6.53 -1.15
C GLY A 152 8.57 -7.27 0.00
N GLY A 153 8.35 -8.61 0.06
CA GLY A 153 9.03 -9.49 0.99
C GLY A 153 8.18 -9.99 2.17
N PHE A 154 7.02 -9.40 2.41
CA PHE A 154 6.04 -9.80 3.43
C PHE A 154 4.63 -9.33 3.07
N THR A 155 3.62 -9.88 3.73
CA THR A 155 2.23 -9.45 3.59
C THR A 155 2.00 -8.18 4.42
N ASN A 156 1.19 -7.26 3.91
CA ASN A 156 0.85 -6.01 4.57
C ASN A 156 -0.65 -5.67 4.36
N ASN A 157 -1.13 -4.65 5.08
CA ASN A 157 -2.54 -4.27 5.08
C ASN A 157 -2.92 -3.15 4.07
N ILE A 158 -2.03 -2.78 3.14
CA ILE A 158 -2.25 -1.63 2.24
C ILE A 158 -3.55 -1.78 1.43
N GLU A 159 -3.79 -2.95 0.82
CA GLU A 159 -4.99 -3.18 0.02
C GLU A 159 -6.28 -3.12 0.85
N PHE A 160 -6.25 -3.69 2.04
CA PHE A 160 -7.37 -3.60 2.98
C PHE A 160 -7.70 -2.15 3.34
N LEU A 161 -6.68 -1.33 3.64
CA LEU A 161 -6.84 0.10 3.92
C LEU A 161 -7.42 0.85 2.72
N ARG A 162 -6.92 0.55 1.52
CA ARG A 162 -7.42 1.14 0.27
C ARG A 162 -8.90 0.81 0.05
N ASN A 163 -9.28 -0.46 0.23
CA ASN A 163 -10.67 -0.91 0.07
C ASN A 163 -11.62 -0.22 1.06
N ILE A 164 -11.16 0.04 2.29
CA ILE A 164 -11.92 0.86 3.25
C ILE A 164 -12.09 2.28 2.74
N LEU A 165 -11.00 2.94 2.33
CA LEU A 165 -10.99 4.36 1.94
C LEU A 165 -11.91 4.67 0.75
N VAL A 166 -12.04 3.74 -0.21
CA VAL A 166 -12.91 3.90 -1.38
C VAL A 166 -14.34 3.41 -1.14
N SER A 167 -14.61 2.77 0.00
CA SER A 167 -15.93 2.24 0.31
C SER A 167 -16.96 3.34 0.58
N HIS A 168 -18.18 3.15 0.10
CA HIS A 168 -19.26 4.13 0.27
C HIS A 168 -19.58 4.45 1.75
N PRO A 169 -19.64 3.46 2.66
CA PRO A 169 -19.86 3.74 4.08
C PRO A 169 -18.77 4.62 4.69
N PHE A 170 -17.49 4.35 4.38
CA PHE A 170 -16.40 5.16 4.88
C PHE A 170 -16.48 6.60 4.36
N LEU A 171 -16.77 6.79 3.07
CA LEU A 171 -16.90 8.11 2.45
C LEU A 171 -18.07 8.91 3.03
N ASN A 172 -19.14 8.23 3.45
CA ASN A 172 -20.29 8.84 4.13
C ASN A 172 -20.06 9.15 5.63
N GLY A 173 -18.96 8.68 6.21
CA GLY A 173 -18.67 8.87 7.64
C GLY A 173 -19.35 7.86 8.56
N GLU A 174 -19.85 6.75 8.05
CA GLU A 174 -20.48 5.66 8.81
C GLU A 174 -19.43 4.82 9.53
N THR A 175 -18.55 5.47 10.32
CA THR A 175 -17.34 4.88 10.91
C THR A 175 -17.51 4.57 12.40
N THR A 176 -18.52 3.79 12.71
CA THR A 176 -18.77 3.28 14.08
C THR A 176 -17.73 2.21 14.48
N THR A 177 -17.65 1.91 15.79
CA THR A 177 -16.66 0.96 16.33
C THR A 177 -16.75 -0.45 15.76
N ASN A 178 -17.91 -0.84 15.23
CA ASN A 178 -18.15 -2.14 14.57
C ASN A 178 -18.09 -2.05 13.03
N PHE A 179 -17.45 -1.00 12.47
CA PHE A 179 -17.40 -0.77 11.01
C PHE A 179 -16.89 -2.00 10.23
N ILE A 180 -15.79 -2.61 10.69
CA ILE A 180 -15.19 -3.76 10.02
C ILE A 180 -16.14 -4.97 10.01
N ASP A 181 -16.76 -5.27 11.14
CA ASP A 181 -17.70 -6.38 11.26
C ASP A 181 -19.00 -6.16 10.46
N LEU A 182 -19.41 -4.90 10.32
CA LEU A 182 -20.66 -4.55 9.64
C LEU A 182 -20.52 -4.54 8.10
N TYR A 183 -19.40 -4.05 7.59
CA TYR A 183 -19.22 -3.84 6.16
C TYR A 183 -18.26 -4.83 5.51
N GLU A 184 -17.57 -5.65 6.30
CA GLU A 184 -16.65 -6.73 5.86
C GLU A 184 -15.79 -6.30 4.64
N PRO A 185 -14.95 -5.24 4.77
CA PRO A 185 -14.14 -4.78 3.64
C PRO A 185 -13.27 -5.91 3.10
N GLU A 186 -13.14 -5.99 1.78
CA GLU A 186 -12.29 -6.99 1.15
C GLU A 186 -10.85 -6.90 1.64
N SER A 187 -10.31 -8.01 2.13
CA SER A 187 -8.97 -8.09 2.73
C SER A 187 -7.86 -8.24 1.70
N GLU A 188 -8.20 -8.58 0.45
CA GLU A 188 -7.26 -8.87 -0.63
C GLU A 188 -7.74 -8.33 -1.97
N ILE A 189 -6.79 -8.12 -2.90
CA ILE A 189 -7.14 -7.88 -4.31
C ILE A 189 -7.72 -9.16 -4.92
N VAL A 190 -8.92 -9.06 -5.45
CA VAL A 190 -9.54 -10.11 -6.27
C VAL A 190 -9.18 -9.83 -7.72
N LEU A 191 -8.15 -10.52 -8.21
CA LEU A 191 -7.78 -10.43 -9.62
C LEU A 191 -8.77 -11.23 -10.49
N SER A 192 -9.22 -10.63 -11.57
CA SER A 192 -9.97 -11.34 -12.61
C SER A 192 -9.09 -12.38 -13.32
N ASN A 193 -9.69 -13.37 -13.97
CA ASN A 193 -8.94 -14.35 -14.76
C ASN A 193 -8.06 -13.72 -15.84
N TYR A 194 -8.49 -12.58 -16.40
CA TYR A 194 -7.68 -11.83 -17.37
C TYR A 194 -6.44 -11.22 -16.73
N GLU A 195 -6.57 -10.59 -15.56
CA GLU A 195 -5.46 -9.99 -14.84
C GLU A 195 -4.46 -11.04 -14.35
N LEU A 196 -4.95 -12.17 -13.82
CA LEU A 196 -4.12 -13.31 -13.42
C LEU A 196 -3.33 -13.85 -14.62
N ASN A 197 -3.97 -14.04 -15.76
CA ASN A 197 -3.31 -14.53 -16.97
C ASN A 197 -2.29 -13.51 -17.50
N SER A 198 -2.66 -12.23 -17.53
CA SER A 198 -1.76 -11.14 -17.95
C SER A 198 -0.51 -11.05 -17.06
N LEU A 199 -0.67 -11.16 -15.74
CA LEU A 199 0.41 -11.18 -14.77
C LEU A 199 1.35 -12.39 -15.02
N ALA A 200 0.77 -13.58 -15.19
CA ALA A 200 1.55 -14.80 -15.42
C ALA A 200 2.29 -14.77 -16.76
N ILE A 201 1.68 -14.28 -17.85
CA ILE A 201 2.34 -14.09 -19.15
C ILE A 201 3.49 -13.11 -19.04
N THR A 202 3.26 -11.98 -18.36
CA THR A 202 4.29 -10.96 -18.13
C THR A 202 5.49 -11.55 -17.38
N ALA A 203 5.25 -12.26 -16.30
CA ALA A 203 6.28 -12.94 -15.50
C ALA A 203 7.05 -13.99 -16.32
N ALA A 204 6.36 -14.82 -17.12
CA ALA A 204 6.98 -15.83 -17.97
C ALA A 204 7.90 -15.21 -19.04
N LEU A 205 7.46 -14.14 -19.68
CA LEU A 205 8.22 -13.47 -20.73
C LEU A 205 9.38 -12.64 -20.17
N TRP A 206 9.22 -12.04 -18.98
CA TRP A 206 10.32 -11.40 -18.29
C TRP A 206 11.39 -12.41 -17.88
N LEU A 207 11.00 -13.56 -17.28
CA LEU A 207 11.90 -14.63 -16.88
C LEU A 207 12.65 -15.20 -18.10
N GLN A 208 11.98 -15.35 -19.23
CA GLN A 208 12.59 -15.78 -20.48
C GLN A 208 13.69 -14.78 -20.92
N GLY A 209 13.43 -13.47 -20.83
CA GLY A 209 14.39 -12.41 -21.11
C GLY A 209 15.58 -12.43 -20.16
N SER A 210 15.33 -12.60 -18.86
CA SER A 210 16.35 -12.75 -17.81
C SER A 210 17.25 -13.95 -18.05
N ASN A 211 16.69 -15.13 -18.30
CA ASN A 211 17.44 -16.35 -18.61
C ASN A 211 18.31 -16.16 -19.85
N ARG A 212 17.82 -15.47 -20.87
CA ARG A 212 18.59 -15.17 -22.07
C ARG A 212 19.74 -14.20 -21.80
N ASN A 213 19.49 -13.13 -21.04
CA ASN A 213 20.51 -12.14 -20.70
C ASN A 213 21.65 -12.77 -19.90
N ASN A 214 21.33 -13.69 -19.01
CA ASN A 214 22.27 -14.41 -18.15
C ASN A 214 22.90 -15.66 -18.81
N ALA A 215 22.49 -16.03 -20.02
CA ALA A 215 23.02 -17.20 -20.70
C ALA A 215 24.51 -17.02 -21.04
N ASN A 216 25.33 -18.03 -20.73
CA ASN A 216 26.77 -18.03 -21.01
C ASN A 216 27.09 -18.43 -22.47
N THR A 217 26.15 -19.09 -23.15
CA THR A 217 26.32 -19.62 -24.51
C THR A 217 25.17 -19.19 -25.41
N LEU A 218 25.44 -19.14 -26.73
CA LEU A 218 24.43 -18.92 -27.78
C LEU A 218 23.61 -17.61 -27.64
N LYS A 219 24.16 -16.58 -27.02
CA LYS A 219 23.48 -15.27 -26.81
C LYS A 219 22.96 -14.62 -28.09
N ASN A 220 23.61 -14.90 -29.24
CA ASN A 220 23.27 -14.31 -30.52
C ASN A 220 22.14 -15.05 -31.26
N LEU A 221 21.70 -16.21 -30.76
CA LEU A 221 20.56 -16.92 -31.35
C LEU A 221 19.24 -16.33 -30.83
N PRO A 222 18.22 -16.19 -31.68
CA PRO A 222 16.89 -15.80 -31.20
C PRO A 222 16.35 -16.80 -30.18
N SER A 223 15.68 -16.31 -29.15
CA SER A 223 14.99 -17.18 -28.18
C SER A 223 14.03 -18.12 -28.88
N GLY A 224 14.04 -19.40 -28.46
CA GLY A 224 13.20 -20.42 -29.05
C GLY A 224 13.61 -20.84 -30.50
N TRP A 225 14.81 -20.46 -30.96
CA TRP A 225 15.31 -20.92 -32.25
C TRP A 225 15.58 -22.44 -32.25
N HIS A 226 15.07 -23.13 -33.25
CA HIS A 226 15.24 -24.59 -33.43
C HIS A 226 15.00 -24.99 -34.89
N ASN A 227 15.58 -26.12 -35.30
CA ASN A 227 15.43 -26.68 -36.63
C ASN A 227 14.18 -27.58 -36.83
N ALA A 228 13.44 -27.87 -35.76
CA ALA A 228 12.28 -28.73 -35.78
C ALA A 228 11.02 -27.98 -35.27
N ARG A 229 9.84 -28.54 -35.51
CA ARG A 229 8.62 -28.03 -34.87
C ARG A 229 8.59 -28.49 -33.41
N LEU A 230 8.92 -27.61 -32.50
CA LEU A 230 8.79 -27.85 -31.08
C LEU A 230 7.40 -27.45 -30.56
N PRO A 231 6.94 -28.06 -29.45
CA PRO A 231 5.74 -27.62 -28.74
C PRO A 231 5.94 -26.20 -28.18
N TYR A 232 4.90 -25.68 -27.54
CA TYR A 232 5.00 -24.44 -26.77
C TYR A 232 6.00 -24.63 -25.62
N GLN A 233 6.69 -23.56 -25.26
CA GLN A 233 7.47 -23.49 -24.01
C GLN A 233 6.50 -23.32 -22.86
N ASN A 234 6.71 -24.03 -21.76
CA ASN A 234 5.82 -23.98 -20.58
C ASN A 234 6.58 -23.45 -19.37
N VAL A 235 5.91 -22.57 -18.62
CA VAL A 235 6.34 -22.08 -17.32
C VAL A 235 5.16 -22.15 -16.35
N ASN A 236 5.36 -22.73 -15.18
CA ASN A 236 4.33 -22.82 -14.16
C ASN A 236 4.64 -21.86 -13.00
N PHE A 237 3.61 -21.19 -12.55
CA PHE A 237 3.65 -20.29 -11.40
C PHE A 237 2.66 -20.79 -10.34
N LEU A 238 3.00 -20.56 -9.08
CA LEU A 238 2.09 -20.71 -7.97
C LEU A 238 1.74 -19.32 -7.44
N LEU A 239 0.47 -18.93 -7.55
CA LEU A 239 -0.02 -17.67 -7.02
C LEU A 239 -1.16 -17.95 -6.04
N LYS A 240 -1.02 -17.56 -4.78
CA LYS A 240 -2.04 -17.80 -3.74
C LYS A 240 -2.60 -19.23 -3.75
N ASN A 241 -1.72 -20.25 -3.80
CA ASN A 241 -2.07 -21.68 -3.89
C ASN A 241 -2.79 -22.12 -5.18
N GLN A 242 -2.92 -21.23 -6.18
CA GLN A 242 -3.40 -21.57 -7.50
C GLN A 242 -2.24 -21.78 -8.47
N GLU A 243 -2.17 -22.94 -9.10
CA GLU A 243 -1.19 -23.22 -10.15
C GLU A 243 -1.65 -22.59 -11.48
N ILE A 244 -0.78 -21.76 -12.08
CA ILE A 244 -1.01 -21.10 -13.36
C ILE A 244 0.08 -21.52 -14.31
N SER A 245 -0.33 -22.11 -15.44
CA SER A 245 0.58 -22.58 -16.50
C SER A 245 0.52 -21.61 -17.69
N VAL A 246 1.69 -21.11 -18.10
CA VAL A 246 1.83 -20.26 -19.28
C VAL A 246 2.57 -21.02 -20.36
N GLU A 247 1.90 -21.24 -21.47
CA GLU A 247 2.47 -21.85 -22.66
C GLU A 247 2.63 -20.84 -23.77
N TYR A 248 3.86 -20.61 -24.25
CA TYR A 248 4.15 -19.60 -25.24
C TYR A 248 5.12 -20.08 -26.32
N LYS A 249 5.08 -19.42 -27.48
CA LYS A 249 5.96 -19.67 -28.61
C LYS A 249 6.33 -18.37 -29.29
N ARG A 250 7.65 -18.10 -29.42
CA ARG A 250 8.15 -16.92 -30.16
C ARG A 250 7.85 -17.07 -31.66
N GLN A 251 7.32 -16.02 -32.26
CA GLN A 251 7.02 -15.93 -33.69
C GLN A 251 8.22 -15.32 -34.45
N ARG A 252 8.21 -15.48 -35.81
CA ARG A 252 9.27 -14.91 -36.66
C ARG A 252 9.36 -13.39 -36.63
N ASN A 253 8.23 -12.72 -36.42
CA ASN A 253 8.14 -11.26 -36.31
C ASN A 253 8.59 -10.72 -34.93
N GLY A 254 9.01 -11.60 -34.02
CA GLY A 254 9.45 -11.22 -32.67
C GLY A 254 8.36 -11.26 -31.60
N SER A 255 7.08 -11.34 -31.95
CA SER A 255 5.99 -11.48 -31.00
C SER A 255 5.97 -12.88 -30.36
N TYR A 256 5.21 -13.04 -29.29
CA TYR A 256 4.97 -14.31 -28.61
C TYR A 256 3.48 -14.68 -28.76
N LYS A 257 3.20 -15.90 -29.19
CA LYS A 257 1.85 -16.45 -29.24
C LYS A 257 1.67 -17.41 -28.09
N MET A 258 0.59 -17.24 -27.33
CA MET A 258 0.19 -18.14 -26.24
C MET A 258 -0.62 -19.33 -26.77
N SER A 259 -0.77 -20.36 -25.97
CA SER A 259 -1.56 -21.55 -26.35
C SER A 259 -3.06 -21.25 -26.46
N ASP A 260 -3.58 -20.28 -25.71
CA ASP A 260 -4.95 -19.77 -25.80
C ASP A 260 -5.21 -18.89 -27.03
N GLY A 261 -4.15 -18.56 -27.79
CA GLY A 261 -4.21 -17.75 -29.00
C GLY A 261 -3.86 -16.30 -28.82
N SER A 262 -3.73 -15.79 -27.59
CA SER A 262 -3.33 -14.41 -27.30
C SER A 262 -1.91 -14.11 -27.80
N ILE A 263 -1.64 -12.82 -28.07
CA ILE A 263 -0.37 -12.37 -28.66
C ILE A 263 0.25 -11.32 -27.75
N ALA A 264 1.50 -11.54 -27.39
CA ALA A 264 2.30 -10.60 -26.64
C ALA A 264 3.45 -10.01 -27.48
N ILE A 265 3.68 -8.70 -27.35
CA ILE A 265 4.76 -7.97 -27.98
C ILE A 265 5.56 -7.29 -26.88
N ILE A 266 6.86 -7.61 -26.77
CA ILE A 266 7.75 -6.93 -25.83
C ILE A 266 8.31 -5.70 -26.54
N HIS A 267 7.99 -4.50 -26.04
CA HIS A 267 8.52 -3.23 -26.53
C HIS A 267 9.85 -2.89 -25.87
N HIS A 268 9.97 -3.15 -24.56
CA HIS A 268 11.22 -2.99 -23.84
C HIS A 268 11.34 -4.02 -22.73
N TRP A 269 12.52 -4.61 -22.57
CA TRP A 269 12.86 -5.50 -21.47
C TRP A 269 13.98 -4.87 -20.63
N GLY A 270 13.80 -4.79 -19.33
CA GLY A 270 14.79 -4.35 -18.36
C GLY A 270 14.93 -5.37 -17.22
N GLU A 271 15.98 -5.25 -16.43
CA GLU A 271 16.23 -6.11 -15.29
C GLU A 271 15.07 -6.06 -14.28
N ASN A 272 14.50 -4.87 -14.06
CA ASN A 272 13.44 -4.62 -13.09
C ASN A 272 12.16 -4.09 -13.76
N SER A 273 12.00 -4.29 -15.07
CA SER A 273 10.80 -3.79 -15.78
C SER A 273 10.54 -4.55 -17.06
N LEU A 274 9.27 -4.60 -17.46
CA LEU A 274 8.85 -5.11 -18.74
C LEU A 274 7.77 -4.21 -19.36
N ASP A 275 8.03 -3.66 -20.55
CA ASP A 275 7.04 -2.94 -21.37
C ASP A 275 6.50 -3.92 -22.40
N ILE A 276 5.26 -4.35 -22.21
CA ILE A 276 4.62 -5.43 -22.95
C ILE A 276 3.24 -5.00 -23.42
N GLU A 277 2.89 -5.38 -24.62
CA GLU A 277 1.55 -5.29 -25.18
C GLU A 277 0.95 -6.69 -25.26
N LEU A 278 -0.21 -6.89 -24.66
CA LEU A 278 -0.98 -8.12 -24.70
C LEU A 278 -2.32 -7.85 -25.35
N ASP A 279 -2.57 -8.49 -26.50
CA ASP A 279 -3.78 -8.34 -27.30
C ASP A 279 -4.18 -6.89 -27.61
N GLY A 280 -3.16 -6.02 -27.88
CA GLY A 280 -3.34 -4.61 -28.18
C GLY A 280 -3.39 -3.68 -26.96
N LEU A 281 -3.36 -4.20 -25.74
CA LEU A 281 -3.25 -3.42 -24.51
C LEU A 281 -1.78 -3.39 -24.06
N ARG A 282 -1.17 -2.20 -24.08
CA ARG A 282 0.21 -1.99 -23.67
C ARG A 282 0.30 -1.53 -22.22
N ASN A 283 1.10 -2.27 -21.44
CA ASN A 283 1.34 -2.00 -20.02
C ASN A 283 2.85 -2.03 -19.73
N GLN A 284 3.26 -1.18 -18.81
CA GLN A 284 4.61 -1.20 -18.25
C GLN A 284 4.55 -1.79 -16.85
N TRP A 285 5.26 -2.90 -16.66
CA TRP A 285 5.34 -3.62 -15.39
C TRP A 285 6.66 -3.34 -14.71
N LYS A 286 6.61 -3.15 -13.42
CA LYS A 286 7.78 -3.16 -12.55
C LYS A 286 7.96 -4.56 -11.99
N ILE A 287 9.21 -5.02 -11.96
CA ILE A 287 9.59 -6.34 -11.45
C ILE A 287 10.52 -6.12 -10.26
N THR A 288 10.20 -6.69 -9.15
CA THR A 288 10.95 -6.58 -7.89
C THR A 288 11.40 -7.95 -7.40
#